data_38ac15de339481644d19a73af2a14bfa
#
_entry.id   38ac15de339481644d19a73af2a14bfa
#
_cell.length_a   1.000
_cell.length_b   1.000
_cell.length_c   1.000
_cell.angle_alpha   90.00
_cell.angle_beta   90.00
_cell.angle_gamma   90.00
#
_symmetry.space_group_name_H-M   'P 1'
#
loop_
_entity.id
_entity.type
_entity.pdbx_description
1 polymer ?
#
loop_
_entity_poly.entity_id
_entity_poly.type
_entity_poly.pdbx_seq_one_letter_code
_entity_poly.pdbx_strand_id
1 'polypeptide(L)'
;MGYRIAVAGATSNVGREILNILAEREFPADEVVALAGRNSLGTEVSFGERTLKTRNIDSFDFSGFDIALFATNAETSRKHAPAAAAQGCVVIDTSEAFRLDPMVPLIVPEVNAEAIANYREKMIIASPDGATAELVVVLKPLHDRARIRRVVVSTYQAVSGENNAQMDELWNQTKGMYVPGQEVEPKHFPRQIAFNVIPQIGTFMEDGTSSAEWQMVTEVKKILDPAIRISATCVQVPVFVGDAESVNVEFEDFLDEDEARDILREAPGILVIDKREDGGYVTPVESVGDFATFVSRIRQDPTVENGLNLWVVSDNLRKGAALNAVQIAEILGRDELRKG
;
A
#
# COMPACT_ATOMS: atom_id res chain seq x y z
N MET A 1 29.13 -2.49 6.94
CA MET A 1 28.93 -2.34 5.51
C MET A 1 27.44 -2.16 5.26
N GLY A 2 27.07 -1.16 4.49
CA GLY A 2 25.68 -0.93 4.08
C GLY A 2 25.32 -1.75 2.84
N TYR A 3 24.07 -1.62 2.40
CA TYR A 3 23.53 -2.31 1.25
C TYR A 3 23.61 -1.46 -0.02
N ARG A 4 23.67 -2.11 -1.17
CA ARG A 4 23.53 -1.46 -2.48
C ARG A 4 22.09 -1.63 -2.94
N ILE A 5 21.38 -0.49 -3.06
CA ILE A 5 19.94 -0.44 -3.31
C ILE A 5 19.66 0.15 -4.69
N ALA A 6 18.79 -0.51 -5.46
CA ALA A 6 18.21 0.03 -6.67
C ALA A 6 16.72 0.34 -6.47
N VAL A 7 16.27 1.54 -6.85
CA VAL A 7 14.84 1.92 -6.82
C VAL A 7 14.36 2.06 -8.25
N ALA A 8 13.58 1.09 -8.72
CA ALA A 8 12.96 1.08 -10.04
C ALA A 8 11.60 1.82 -9.99
N GLY A 9 11.33 2.65 -11.02
CA GLY A 9 10.17 3.54 -11.00
C GLY A 9 10.35 4.76 -10.10
N ALA A 10 11.59 5.18 -9.87
CA ALA A 10 11.97 6.26 -8.96
C ALA A 10 11.29 7.62 -9.24
N THR A 11 10.66 7.81 -10.39
CA THR A 11 9.92 9.02 -10.77
C THR A 11 8.42 8.96 -10.47
N SER A 12 7.88 7.79 -10.12
CA SER A 12 6.49 7.63 -9.69
C SER A 12 6.28 8.20 -8.28
N ASN A 13 5.02 8.41 -7.86
CA ASN A 13 4.70 8.84 -6.50
C ASN A 13 5.31 7.89 -5.46
N VAL A 14 5.05 6.59 -5.60
CA VAL A 14 5.56 5.56 -4.69
C VAL A 14 7.10 5.49 -4.73
N GLY A 15 7.72 5.57 -5.92
CA GLY A 15 9.18 5.51 -6.05
C GLY A 15 9.89 6.70 -5.41
N ARG A 16 9.33 7.91 -5.52
CA ARG A 16 9.83 9.10 -4.82
C ARG A 16 9.70 8.94 -3.31
N GLU A 17 8.55 8.42 -2.86
CA GLU A 17 8.30 8.23 -1.44
C GLU A 17 9.19 7.11 -0.85
N ILE A 18 9.49 6.04 -1.59
CA ILE A 18 10.50 5.04 -1.20
C ILE A 18 11.87 5.71 -0.96
N LEU A 19 12.32 6.57 -1.87
CA LEU A 19 13.58 7.30 -1.70
C LEU A 19 13.56 8.23 -0.47
N ASN A 20 12.44 8.92 -0.25
CA ASN A 20 12.27 9.78 0.94
C ASN A 20 12.33 8.95 2.22
N ILE A 21 11.58 7.85 2.31
CA ILE A 21 11.49 7.02 3.51
C ILE A 21 12.83 6.30 3.80
N LEU A 22 13.54 5.82 2.78
CA LEU A 22 14.89 5.27 2.95
C LEU A 22 15.85 6.29 3.59
N ALA A 23 15.72 7.58 3.22
CA ALA A 23 16.52 8.65 3.79
C ALA A 23 16.03 9.04 5.19
N GLU A 24 14.73 9.21 5.41
CA GLU A 24 14.12 9.57 6.71
C GLU A 24 14.42 8.52 7.79
N ARG A 25 14.44 7.23 7.41
CA ARG A 25 14.70 6.11 8.32
C ARG A 25 16.18 5.74 8.42
N GLU A 26 17.06 6.52 7.78
CA GLU A 26 18.51 6.29 7.79
C GLU A 26 18.86 4.83 7.39
N PHE A 27 18.17 4.30 6.34
CA PHE A 27 18.43 2.95 5.88
C PHE A 27 19.93 2.75 5.60
N PRO A 28 20.58 1.67 6.09
CA PRO A 28 22.01 1.47 5.96
C PRO A 28 22.44 1.15 4.53
N ALA A 29 22.40 2.14 3.63
CA ALA A 29 22.75 2.03 2.23
C ALA A 29 24.13 2.65 1.94
N ASP A 30 25.05 1.84 1.36
CA ASP A 30 26.34 2.32 0.83
C ASP A 30 26.15 3.00 -0.54
N GLU A 31 25.20 2.49 -1.34
CA GLU A 31 24.84 3.04 -2.65
C GLU A 31 23.33 2.98 -2.87
N VAL A 32 22.77 4.06 -3.38
CA VAL A 32 21.36 4.11 -3.85
C VAL A 32 21.32 4.62 -5.27
N VAL A 33 20.67 3.84 -6.16
CA VAL A 33 20.52 4.17 -7.59
C VAL A 33 19.04 4.30 -7.94
N ALA A 34 18.68 5.40 -8.60
CA ALA A 34 17.35 5.64 -9.12
C ALA A 34 17.25 5.14 -10.58
N LEU A 35 16.24 4.27 -10.84
CA LEU A 35 15.99 3.71 -12.18
C LEU A 35 14.64 4.16 -12.71
N ALA A 36 14.56 4.43 -14.01
CA ALA A 36 13.34 4.79 -14.71
C ALA A 36 13.34 4.25 -16.14
N GLY A 37 12.17 4.26 -16.78
CA GLY A 37 12.05 4.00 -18.22
C GLY A 37 12.59 5.16 -19.06
N ARG A 38 12.66 4.95 -20.37
CA ARG A 38 13.25 5.91 -21.35
C ARG A 38 12.66 7.32 -21.27
N ASN A 39 11.37 7.43 -21.01
CA ASN A 39 10.67 8.73 -20.98
C ASN A 39 11.08 9.60 -19.78
N SER A 40 11.65 9.01 -18.73
CA SER A 40 12.08 9.69 -17.51
C SER A 40 13.57 9.54 -17.26
N LEU A 41 14.35 9.18 -18.30
CA LEU A 41 15.80 9.06 -18.20
C LEU A 41 16.45 10.40 -17.91
N GLY A 42 17.37 10.44 -16.93
CA GLY A 42 18.07 11.65 -16.53
C GLY A 42 17.25 12.61 -15.66
N THR A 43 15.99 12.25 -15.34
CA THR A 43 15.17 13.00 -14.37
C THR A 43 15.84 12.99 -13.00
N GLU A 44 15.85 14.14 -12.36
CA GLU A 44 16.39 14.27 -11.01
C GLU A 44 15.32 13.92 -9.97
N VAL A 45 15.72 13.12 -8.98
CA VAL A 45 14.89 12.73 -7.83
C VAL A 45 15.68 12.94 -6.53
N SER A 46 15.00 13.31 -5.46
CA SER A 46 15.62 13.57 -4.16
C SER A 46 15.86 12.25 -3.40
N PHE A 47 16.96 12.18 -2.66
CA PHE A 47 17.24 11.17 -1.66
C PHE A 47 17.88 11.87 -0.44
N GLY A 48 17.08 12.26 0.53
CA GLY A 48 17.47 13.17 1.59
C GLY A 48 17.97 14.50 1.00
N GLU A 49 19.16 14.91 1.39
CA GLU A 49 19.81 16.14 0.88
C GLU A 49 20.51 15.95 -0.49
N ARG A 50 20.57 14.72 -0.99
CA ARG A 50 21.23 14.40 -2.28
C ARG A 50 20.23 14.34 -3.40
N THR A 51 20.67 14.66 -4.61
CA THR A 51 19.93 14.49 -5.85
C THR A 51 20.50 13.33 -6.65
N LEU A 52 19.65 12.40 -7.06
CA LEU A 52 19.99 11.28 -7.92
C LEU A 52 19.45 11.51 -9.32
N LYS A 53 20.25 11.19 -10.36
CA LYS A 53 19.78 11.14 -11.74
C LYS A 53 19.33 9.74 -12.09
N THR A 54 18.15 9.60 -12.66
CA THR A 54 17.63 8.30 -13.08
C THR A 54 18.46 7.69 -14.20
N ARG A 55 18.72 6.39 -14.07
CA ARG A 55 19.35 5.55 -15.10
C ARG A 55 18.27 4.69 -15.79
N ASN A 56 18.58 4.20 -16.98
CA ASN A 56 17.64 3.37 -17.74
C ASN A 56 17.56 1.96 -17.17
N ILE A 57 16.37 1.53 -16.75
CA ILE A 57 16.12 0.19 -16.24
C ILE A 57 16.36 -0.90 -17.30
N ASP A 58 16.09 -0.63 -18.60
CA ASP A 58 16.25 -1.62 -19.68
C ASP A 58 17.70 -2.08 -19.89
N SER A 59 18.68 -1.27 -19.49
CA SER A 59 20.10 -1.56 -19.65
C SER A 59 20.87 -1.60 -18.34
N PHE A 60 20.17 -1.62 -17.23
CA PHE A 60 20.81 -1.63 -15.92
C PHE A 60 21.27 -3.03 -15.53
N ASP A 61 22.50 -3.12 -15.04
CA ASP A 61 23.10 -4.32 -14.50
C ASP A 61 22.86 -4.36 -12.98
N PHE A 62 22.04 -5.31 -12.52
CA PHE A 62 21.72 -5.52 -11.11
C PHE A 62 22.78 -6.34 -10.37
N SER A 63 23.80 -6.85 -11.05
CA SER A 63 24.85 -7.62 -10.40
C SER A 63 25.56 -6.82 -9.32
N GLY A 64 25.68 -7.42 -8.12
CA GLY A 64 26.27 -6.77 -6.96
C GLY A 64 25.36 -5.77 -6.25
N PHE A 65 24.10 -5.59 -6.65
CA PHE A 65 23.08 -4.95 -5.84
C PHE A 65 22.44 -5.97 -4.92
N ASP A 66 22.18 -5.57 -3.68
CA ASP A 66 21.62 -6.45 -2.66
C ASP A 66 20.09 -6.49 -2.74
N ILE A 67 19.46 -5.32 -2.87
CA ILE A 67 17.99 -5.16 -2.88
C ILE A 67 17.58 -4.22 -4.01
N ALA A 68 16.51 -4.58 -4.72
CA ALA A 68 15.84 -3.70 -5.67
C ALA A 68 14.38 -3.49 -5.29
N LEU A 69 14.00 -2.23 -5.05
CA LEU A 69 12.64 -1.81 -4.73
C LEU A 69 11.94 -1.38 -6.03
N PHE A 70 10.89 -2.11 -6.42
CA PHE A 70 10.17 -1.88 -7.67
C PHE A 70 8.85 -1.15 -7.39
N ALA A 71 8.80 0.14 -7.74
CA ALA A 71 7.61 0.99 -7.75
C ALA A 71 7.16 1.23 -9.21
N THR A 72 6.96 0.15 -9.95
CA THR A 72 6.64 0.14 -11.37
C THR A 72 5.27 -0.50 -11.63
N ASN A 73 4.75 -0.37 -12.85
CA ASN A 73 3.57 -1.13 -13.24
C ASN A 73 3.89 -2.63 -13.42
N ALA A 74 2.85 -3.46 -13.44
CA ALA A 74 2.98 -4.90 -13.52
C ALA A 74 3.76 -5.40 -14.77
N GLU A 75 3.62 -4.74 -15.92
CA GLU A 75 4.34 -5.10 -17.14
C GLU A 75 5.85 -4.94 -16.96
N THR A 76 6.26 -3.78 -16.43
CA THR A 76 7.68 -3.49 -16.15
C THR A 76 8.23 -4.44 -15.09
N SER A 77 7.48 -4.70 -14.03
CA SER A 77 7.87 -5.65 -12.98
C SER A 77 8.03 -7.05 -13.52
N ARG A 78 7.08 -7.58 -14.29
CA ARG A 78 7.19 -8.92 -14.91
C ARG A 78 8.40 -9.05 -15.82
N LYS A 79 8.80 -7.97 -16.51
CA LYS A 79 9.96 -7.96 -17.40
C LYS A 79 11.28 -7.93 -16.65
N HIS A 80 11.40 -7.09 -15.62
CA HIS A 80 12.70 -6.76 -15.03
C HIS A 80 12.96 -7.43 -13.67
N ALA A 81 11.95 -7.73 -12.86
CA ALA A 81 12.16 -8.33 -11.55
C ALA A 81 12.80 -9.72 -11.62
N PRO A 82 12.36 -10.64 -12.52
CA PRO A 82 13.05 -11.93 -12.68
C PRO A 82 14.50 -11.79 -13.17
N ALA A 83 14.78 -10.78 -14.01
CA ALA A 83 16.12 -10.52 -14.49
C ALA A 83 17.06 -10.01 -13.38
N ALA A 84 16.57 -9.15 -12.49
CA ALA A 84 17.31 -8.71 -11.31
C ALA A 84 17.54 -9.87 -10.32
N ALA A 85 16.51 -10.67 -10.07
CA ALA A 85 16.59 -11.87 -9.23
C ALA A 85 17.64 -12.88 -9.73
N ALA A 86 17.68 -13.11 -11.05
CA ALA A 86 18.69 -14.00 -11.68
C ALA A 86 20.13 -13.50 -11.53
N GLN A 87 20.32 -12.21 -11.26
CA GLN A 87 21.62 -11.59 -10.99
C GLN A 87 21.99 -11.57 -9.49
N GLY A 88 21.16 -12.19 -8.64
CA GLY A 88 21.40 -12.32 -7.20
C GLY A 88 20.87 -11.14 -6.37
N CYS A 89 20.13 -10.20 -6.98
CA CYS A 89 19.50 -9.09 -6.30
C CYS A 89 18.11 -9.50 -5.78
N VAL A 90 17.79 -9.28 -4.50
CA VAL A 90 16.44 -9.54 -3.99
C VAL A 90 15.50 -8.40 -4.40
N VAL A 91 14.38 -8.75 -5.03
CA VAL A 91 13.40 -7.77 -5.48
C VAL A 91 12.25 -7.67 -4.48
N ILE A 92 11.89 -6.44 -4.12
CA ILE A 92 10.65 -6.11 -3.39
C ILE A 92 9.76 -5.36 -4.36
N ASP A 93 8.66 -5.98 -4.80
CA ASP A 93 7.77 -5.46 -5.82
C ASP A 93 6.46 -4.95 -5.24
N THR A 94 6.12 -3.69 -5.50
CA THR A 94 4.87 -3.08 -5.06
C THR A 94 3.73 -3.21 -6.09
N SER A 95 4.03 -3.72 -7.28
CA SER A 95 3.01 -3.93 -8.32
C SER A 95 2.15 -5.18 -8.06
N GLU A 96 1.09 -5.32 -8.84
CA GLU A 96 0.23 -6.52 -8.80
C GLU A 96 0.89 -7.77 -9.46
N ALA A 97 2.08 -7.63 -10.05
CA ALA A 97 2.69 -8.64 -10.93
C ALA A 97 2.85 -10.02 -10.29
N PHE A 98 3.21 -10.05 -9.02
CA PHE A 98 3.60 -11.27 -8.30
C PHE A 98 2.76 -11.55 -7.04
N ARG A 99 1.82 -10.68 -6.68
CA ARG A 99 1.05 -10.78 -5.43
C ARG A 99 0.35 -12.13 -5.25
N LEU A 100 -0.12 -12.72 -6.36
CA LEU A 100 -0.87 -13.99 -6.35
C LEU A 100 -0.02 -15.21 -6.73
N ASP A 101 1.25 -15.03 -7.06
CA ASP A 101 2.17 -16.15 -7.29
C ASP A 101 2.37 -16.92 -5.97
N PRO A 102 2.05 -18.24 -5.91
CA PRO A 102 2.18 -19.00 -4.67
C PRO A 102 3.63 -19.17 -4.20
N MET A 103 4.61 -18.99 -5.09
CA MET A 103 6.05 -19.08 -4.80
C MET A 103 6.64 -17.73 -4.38
N VAL A 104 5.85 -16.65 -4.38
CA VAL A 104 6.28 -15.31 -3.98
C VAL A 104 5.55 -14.95 -2.68
N PRO A 105 6.28 -14.68 -1.58
CA PRO A 105 5.65 -14.24 -0.34
C PRO A 105 5.03 -12.85 -0.51
N LEU A 106 3.81 -12.68 -0.02
CA LEU A 106 3.07 -11.42 0.03
C LEU A 106 3.13 -10.89 1.46
N ILE A 107 3.84 -9.79 1.67
CA ILE A 107 4.30 -9.40 3.01
C ILE A 107 3.72 -8.06 3.46
N VAL A 108 3.21 -8.06 4.67
CA VAL A 108 2.97 -6.87 5.50
C VAL A 108 3.74 -7.08 6.81
N PRO A 109 4.80 -6.32 7.09
CA PRO A 109 5.72 -6.56 8.20
C PRO A 109 5.06 -6.71 9.58
N GLU A 110 4.01 -5.95 9.85
CA GLU A 110 3.27 -6.02 11.12
C GLU A 110 2.38 -7.27 11.24
N VAL A 111 2.21 -8.03 10.16
CA VAL A 111 1.25 -9.14 10.08
C VAL A 111 1.91 -10.49 9.93
N ASN A 112 2.85 -10.63 8.98
CA ASN A 112 3.43 -11.92 8.59
C ASN A 112 4.92 -11.81 8.20
N ALA A 113 5.71 -11.04 8.97
CA ALA A 113 7.15 -10.82 8.71
C ALA A 113 7.96 -12.11 8.58
N GLU A 114 7.59 -13.17 9.28
CA GLU A 114 8.24 -14.48 9.24
C GLU A 114 8.21 -15.14 7.85
N ALA A 115 7.19 -14.80 7.05
CA ALA A 115 7.06 -15.32 5.69
C ALA A 115 8.10 -14.72 4.71
N ILE A 116 8.81 -13.66 5.10
CA ILE A 116 9.91 -13.09 4.30
C ILE A 116 10.95 -14.17 3.96
N ALA A 117 11.27 -15.08 4.87
CA ALA A 117 12.24 -16.16 4.65
C ALA A 117 11.96 -17.01 3.38
N ASN A 118 10.72 -17.02 2.89
CA ASN A 118 10.33 -17.75 1.68
C ASN A 118 10.77 -17.05 0.37
N TYR A 119 11.37 -15.85 0.43
CA TYR A 119 11.83 -15.12 -0.77
C TYR A 119 12.82 -15.91 -1.62
N ARG A 120 13.56 -16.86 -1.05
CA ARG A 120 14.61 -17.63 -1.71
C ARG A 120 14.14 -18.45 -2.90
N GLU A 121 12.85 -18.76 -2.97
CA GLU A 121 12.25 -19.53 -4.07
C GLU A 121 12.32 -18.77 -5.41
N LYS A 122 12.10 -17.46 -5.38
CA LYS A 122 12.08 -16.60 -6.58
C LYS A 122 13.02 -15.40 -6.48
N MET A 123 13.62 -15.14 -5.32
CA MET A 123 14.34 -13.91 -4.99
C MET A 123 13.45 -12.65 -5.18
N ILE A 124 12.15 -12.84 -5.02
CA ILE A 124 11.12 -11.78 -5.15
C ILE A 124 10.21 -11.84 -3.92
N ILE A 125 9.90 -10.67 -3.37
CA ILE A 125 8.91 -10.45 -2.32
C ILE A 125 7.87 -9.48 -2.89
N ALA A 126 6.59 -9.77 -2.73
CA ALA A 126 5.51 -8.88 -3.13
C ALA A 126 5.00 -8.07 -1.93
N SER A 127 4.71 -6.79 -2.17
CA SER A 127 3.92 -5.94 -1.29
C SER A 127 2.47 -5.92 -1.78
N PRO A 128 1.45 -6.01 -0.91
CA PRO A 128 0.05 -5.99 -1.33
C PRO A 128 -0.38 -4.61 -1.86
N ASP A 129 -1.63 -4.51 -2.27
CA ASP A 129 -2.29 -3.24 -2.50
C ASP A 129 -2.31 -2.37 -1.24
N GLY A 130 -2.31 -1.05 -1.41
CA GLY A 130 -2.25 -0.11 -0.28
C GLY A 130 -3.39 -0.30 0.70
N ALA A 131 -4.62 -0.31 0.20
CA ALA A 131 -5.80 -0.50 1.03
C ALA A 131 -5.78 -1.88 1.71
N THR A 132 -5.32 -2.93 1.03
CA THR A 132 -5.13 -4.24 1.67
C THR A 132 -4.11 -4.20 2.81
N ALA A 133 -2.97 -3.51 2.62
CA ALA A 133 -1.94 -3.40 3.66
C ALA A 133 -2.48 -2.69 4.91
N GLU A 134 -3.21 -1.60 4.72
CA GLU A 134 -3.85 -0.82 5.78
C GLU A 134 -4.88 -1.64 6.55
N LEU A 135 -5.74 -2.37 5.83
CA LEU A 135 -6.77 -3.24 6.40
C LEU A 135 -6.18 -4.36 7.26
N VAL A 136 -5.22 -5.12 6.73
CA VAL A 136 -4.70 -6.31 7.44
C VAL A 136 -3.90 -5.96 8.68
N VAL A 137 -3.25 -4.79 8.72
CA VAL A 137 -2.57 -4.29 9.94
C VAL A 137 -3.57 -4.13 11.09
N VAL A 138 -4.77 -3.63 10.82
CA VAL A 138 -5.83 -3.47 11.82
C VAL A 138 -6.51 -4.80 12.14
N LEU A 139 -6.73 -5.65 11.13
CA LEU A 139 -7.41 -6.93 11.33
C LEU A 139 -6.54 -7.94 12.13
N LYS A 140 -5.22 -7.94 11.95
CA LYS A 140 -4.32 -8.94 12.55
C LYS A 140 -4.44 -9.03 14.07
N PRO A 141 -4.25 -7.96 14.87
CA PRO A 141 -4.34 -8.04 16.31
C PRO A 141 -5.74 -8.43 16.81
N LEU A 142 -6.80 -8.02 16.12
CA LEU A 142 -8.17 -8.42 16.43
C LEU A 142 -8.41 -9.90 16.11
N HIS A 143 -7.89 -10.39 14.98
CA HIS A 143 -7.98 -11.79 14.56
C HIS A 143 -7.26 -12.72 15.54
N ASP A 144 -6.09 -12.33 16.01
CA ASP A 144 -5.32 -13.11 17.00
C ASP A 144 -6.07 -13.27 18.31
N ARG A 145 -6.89 -12.27 18.69
CA ARG A 145 -7.66 -12.29 19.94
C ARG A 145 -9.00 -13.03 19.83
N ALA A 146 -9.76 -12.81 18.77
CA ALA A 146 -11.17 -13.24 18.66
C ALA A 146 -11.51 -13.87 17.31
N ARG A 147 -10.56 -14.35 16.56
CA ARG A 147 -10.66 -14.97 15.24
C ARG A 147 -11.80 -14.42 14.36
N ILE A 148 -11.41 -13.72 13.31
CA ILE A 148 -12.34 -13.10 12.37
C ILE A 148 -13.02 -14.17 11.52
N ARG A 149 -14.34 -14.10 11.45
CA ARG A 149 -15.21 -14.95 10.67
C ARG A 149 -15.61 -14.30 9.34
N ARG A 150 -15.87 -12.98 9.37
CA ARG A 150 -16.34 -12.22 8.22
C ARG A 150 -15.91 -10.76 8.30
N VAL A 151 -15.57 -10.19 7.14
CA VAL A 151 -15.31 -8.76 6.98
C VAL A 151 -16.17 -8.20 5.84
N VAL A 152 -16.78 -7.06 6.08
CA VAL A 152 -17.35 -6.21 5.02
C VAL A 152 -16.63 -4.88 5.07
N VAL A 153 -16.03 -4.51 3.94
CA VAL A 153 -15.24 -3.27 3.85
C VAL A 153 -15.70 -2.44 2.66
N SER A 154 -15.83 -1.14 2.88
CA SER A 154 -15.93 -0.15 1.82
C SER A 154 -14.72 0.76 1.91
N THR A 155 -13.93 0.83 0.83
CA THR A 155 -12.75 1.70 0.77
C THR A 155 -13.10 3.03 0.10
N TYR A 156 -12.43 4.08 0.50
CA TYR A 156 -12.49 5.42 -0.06
C TYR A 156 -11.07 5.81 -0.46
N GLN A 157 -10.69 5.47 -1.72
CA GLN A 157 -9.31 5.54 -2.18
C GLN A 157 -9.01 6.86 -2.87
N ALA A 158 -7.87 7.46 -2.49
CA ALA A 158 -7.35 8.69 -3.04
C ALA A 158 -6.80 8.51 -4.47
N VAL A 159 -6.80 9.58 -5.25
CA VAL A 159 -6.34 9.53 -6.66
C VAL A 159 -4.83 9.34 -6.82
N SER A 160 -4.04 9.51 -5.77
CA SER A 160 -2.57 9.34 -5.82
C SER A 160 -2.11 7.89 -5.94
N GLY A 161 -2.97 6.93 -5.63
CA GLY A 161 -2.62 5.50 -5.62
C GLY A 161 -2.20 4.97 -7.00
N GLU A 162 -2.74 5.54 -8.07
CA GLU A 162 -2.46 5.11 -9.43
C GLU A 162 -1.23 5.83 -10.04
N ASN A 163 -1.37 7.12 -10.32
CA ASN A 163 -0.28 7.92 -10.92
C ASN A 163 -0.55 9.42 -10.86
N ASN A 164 0.47 10.21 -11.25
CA ASN A 164 0.38 11.67 -11.28
C ASN A 164 -0.71 12.19 -12.23
N ALA A 165 -0.99 11.51 -13.35
CA ALA A 165 -1.96 11.96 -14.33
C ALA A 165 -3.40 11.99 -13.76
N GLN A 166 -3.73 11.08 -12.83
CA GLN A 166 -5.02 11.10 -12.15
C GLN A 166 -5.12 12.24 -11.13
N MET A 167 -4.03 12.55 -10.44
CA MET A 167 -3.96 13.74 -9.58
C MET A 167 -4.15 15.02 -10.39
N ASP A 168 -3.46 15.13 -11.53
CA ASP A 168 -3.60 16.26 -12.45
C ASP A 168 -5.03 16.35 -13.02
N GLU A 169 -5.68 15.22 -13.30
CA GLU A 169 -7.05 15.19 -13.76
C GLU A 169 -8.02 15.73 -12.71
N LEU A 170 -7.93 15.26 -11.45
CA LEU A 170 -8.74 15.78 -10.34
C LEU A 170 -8.54 17.29 -10.19
N TRP A 171 -7.29 17.76 -10.23
CA TRP A 171 -6.96 19.17 -10.13
C TRP A 171 -7.58 19.99 -11.27
N ASN A 172 -7.41 19.54 -12.52
CA ASN A 172 -7.91 20.24 -13.69
C ASN A 172 -9.44 20.25 -13.76
N GLN A 173 -10.10 19.14 -13.44
CA GLN A 173 -11.57 19.07 -13.34
C GLN A 173 -12.07 20.03 -12.26
N THR A 174 -11.45 20.03 -11.07
CA THR A 174 -11.82 20.92 -9.96
C THR A 174 -11.71 22.40 -10.40
N LYS A 175 -10.61 22.79 -11.04
CA LYS A 175 -10.43 24.15 -11.56
C LYS A 175 -11.46 24.50 -12.64
N GLY A 176 -11.69 23.57 -13.56
CA GLY A 176 -12.62 23.76 -14.68
C GLY A 176 -14.04 24.07 -14.22
N MET A 177 -14.49 23.50 -13.11
CA MET A 177 -15.82 23.75 -12.56
C MET A 177 -16.06 25.21 -12.10
N TYR A 178 -14.99 25.95 -11.83
CA TYR A 178 -15.09 27.37 -11.43
C TYR A 178 -14.83 28.35 -12.59
N VAL A 179 -14.49 27.84 -13.78
CA VAL A 179 -14.20 28.66 -14.96
C VAL A 179 -15.22 28.36 -16.07
N PRO A 180 -16.13 29.28 -16.40
CA PRO A 180 -17.13 29.07 -17.43
C PRO A 180 -16.48 28.67 -18.76
N GLY A 181 -16.99 27.60 -19.41
CA GLY A 181 -16.50 27.11 -20.69
C GLY A 181 -15.20 26.30 -20.62
N GLN A 182 -14.71 25.91 -19.43
CA GLN A 182 -13.56 25.02 -19.24
C GLN A 182 -14.02 23.66 -18.67
N GLU A 183 -14.99 23.01 -19.29
CA GLU A 183 -15.32 21.65 -18.95
C GLU A 183 -14.15 20.72 -19.30
N VAL A 184 -13.74 19.88 -18.33
CA VAL A 184 -12.65 18.91 -18.51
C VAL A 184 -13.24 17.52 -18.59
N GLU A 185 -13.18 16.91 -19.76
CA GLU A 185 -13.62 15.55 -19.99
C GLU A 185 -12.75 14.55 -19.22
N PRO A 186 -13.35 13.50 -18.61
CA PRO A 186 -12.60 12.42 -17.97
C PRO A 186 -11.69 11.70 -18.98
N LYS A 187 -10.44 11.43 -18.58
CA LYS A 187 -9.44 10.73 -19.40
C LYS A 187 -8.88 9.48 -18.72
N HIS A 188 -8.66 9.58 -17.43
CA HIS A 188 -8.06 8.51 -16.62
C HIS A 188 -9.10 7.85 -15.70
N PHE A 189 -10.23 8.49 -15.49
CA PHE A 189 -11.37 7.94 -14.77
C PHE A 189 -12.53 7.64 -15.72
N PRO A 190 -13.38 6.64 -15.42
CA PRO A 190 -14.55 6.32 -16.26
C PRO A 190 -15.65 7.41 -16.19
N ARG A 191 -15.58 8.27 -15.19
CA ARG A 191 -16.51 9.40 -14.93
C ARG A 191 -15.72 10.58 -14.37
N GLN A 192 -16.36 11.75 -14.33
CA GLN A 192 -15.83 12.91 -13.60
C GLN A 192 -15.54 12.50 -12.14
N ILE A 193 -14.33 12.80 -11.66
CA ILE A 193 -13.92 12.53 -10.27
C ILE A 193 -14.12 13.76 -9.39
N ALA A 194 -13.92 14.98 -9.87
CA ALA A 194 -14.10 16.17 -9.07
C ALA A 194 -15.53 16.27 -8.50
N PHE A 195 -15.64 16.40 -7.17
CA PHE A 195 -16.89 16.42 -6.43
C PHE A 195 -17.79 15.19 -6.62
N ASN A 196 -17.21 14.03 -6.87
CA ASN A 196 -17.93 12.80 -7.16
C ASN A 196 -17.27 11.61 -6.45
N VAL A 197 -17.99 10.49 -6.36
CA VAL A 197 -17.47 9.19 -5.92
C VAL A 197 -17.70 8.17 -7.04
N ILE A 198 -16.69 7.33 -7.34
CA ILE A 198 -16.74 6.36 -8.43
C ILE A 198 -16.59 4.96 -7.83
N PRO A 199 -17.67 4.14 -7.81
CA PRO A 199 -17.64 2.80 -7.22
C PRO A 199 -17.04 1.78 -8.20
N GLN A 200 -15.85 2.08 -8.70
CA GLN A 200 -15.11 1.24 -9.62
C GLN A 200 -13.64 1.62 -9.57
N ILE A 201 -12.78 0.66 -9.17
CA ILE A 201 -11.33 0.76 -9.30
C ILE A 201 -10.85 -0.45 -10.10
N GLY A 202 -10.15 -0.19 -11.20
CA GLY A 202 -9.77 -1.20 -12.16
C GLY A 202 -10.91 -1.65 -13.09
N THR A 203 -10.84 -2.87 -13.60
CA THR A 203 -11.77 -3.44 -14.58
C THR A 203 -12.83 -4.34 -13.90
N PHE A 204 -14.04 -4.42 -14.48
CA PHE A 204 -15.04 -5.38 -14.00
C PHE A 204 -14.72 -6.81 -14.44
N MET A 205 -14.94 -7.74 -13.53
CA MET A 205 -14.94 -9.18 -13.77
C MET A 205 -16.33 -9.67 -14.16
N GLU A 206 -16.45 -10.94 -14.58
CA GLU A 206 -17.73 -11.51 -15.06
C GLU A 206 -18.84 -11.53 -14.00
N ASP A 207 -18.47 -11.62 -12.72
CA ASP A 207 -19.41 -11.62 -11.59
C ASP A 207 -19.85 -10.21 -11.14
N GLY A 208 -19.34 -9.16 -11.80
CA GLY A 208 -19.60 -7.77 -11.46
C GLY A 208 -18.68 -7.18 -10.40
N THR A 209 -17.75 -7.96 -9.87
CA THR A 209 -16.70 -7.48 -8.95
C THR A 209 -15.65 -6.69 -9.73
N SER A 210 -15.12 -5.60 -9.17
CA SER A 210 -13.98 -4.92 -9.77
C SER A 210 -12.66 -5.66 -9.47
N SER A 211 -11.66 -5.47 -10.30
CA SER A 211 -10.33 -6.10 -10.09
C SER A 211 -9.70 -5.72 -8.75
N ALA A 212 -9.89 -4.48 -8.28
CA ALA A 212 -9.41 -4.05 -6.96
C ALA A 212 -10.12 -4.79 -5.82
N GLU A 213 -11.43 -4.97 -5.90
CA GLU A 213 -12.21 -5.73 -4.92
C GLU A 213 -11.77 -7.19 -4.86
N TRP A 214 -11.59 -7.82 -6.02
CA TRP A 214 -11.10 -9.19 -6.12
C TRP A 214 -9.68 -9.34 -5.56
N GLN A 215 -8.79 -8.37 -5.86
CA GLN A 215 -7.43 -8.35 -5.32
C GLN A 215 -7.45 -8.26 -3.80
N MET A 216 -8.16 -7.31 -3.22
CA MET A 216 -8.29 -7.16 -1.77
C MET A 216 -8.76 -8.45 -1.09
N VAL A 217 -9.83 -9.08 -1.62
CA VAL A 217 -10.35 -10.35 -1.09
C VAL A 217 -9.29 -11.45 -1.12
N THR A 218 -8.55 -11.57 -2.21
CA THR A 218 -7.56 -12.62 -2.40
C THR A 218 -6.28 -12.36 -1.58
N GLU A 219 -5.83 -11.12 -1.53
CA GLU A 219 -4.65 -10.71 -0.78
C GLU A 219 -4.85 -10.85 0.74
N VAL A 220 -6.00 -10.41 1.29
CA VAL A 220 -6.32 -10.60 2.72
C VAL A 220 -6.29 -12.08 3.09
N LYS A 221 -6.85 -12.95 2.26
CA LYS A 221 -6.82 -14.40 2.50
C LYS A 221 -5.41 -14.98 2.46
N LYS A 222 -4.56 -14.47 1.57
CA LYS A 222 -3.16 -14.92 1.44
C LYS A 222 -2.29 -14.44 2.61
N ILE A 223 -2.53 -13.23 3.12
CA ILE A 223 -1.74 -12.59 4.16
C ILE A 223 -2.17 -13.06 5.56
N LEU A 224 -3.47 -13.11 5.82
CA LEU A 224 -4.01 -13.28 7.16
C LEU A 224 -4.56 -14.69 7.41
N ASP A 225 -5.71 -15.04 6.83
CA ASP A 225 -6.33 -16.37 6.98
C ASP A 225 -7.25 -16.66 5.79
N PRO A 226 -7.05 -17.77 5.04
CA PRO A 226 -7.89 -18.13 3.91
C PRO A 226 -9.35 -18.44 4.30
N ALA A 227 -9.64 -18.69 5.58
CA ALA A 227 -10.98 -18.98 6.07
C ALA A 227 -11.87 -17.73 6.22
N ILE A 228 -11.28 -16.53 6.26
CA ILE A 228 -12.03 -15.29 6.39
C ILE A 228 -12.93 -15.07 5.18
N ARG A 229 -14.22 -14.85 5.45
CA ARG A 229 -15.19 -14.43 4.44
C ARG A 229 -15.14 -12.90 4.32
N ILE A 230 -14.76 -12.41 3.16
CA ILE A 230 -14.61 -10.96 2.95
C ILE A 230 -15.43 -10.50 1.74
N SER A 231 -16.10 -9.35 1.87
CA SER A 231 -16.78 -8.62 0.81
C SER A 231 -16.27 -7.19 0.80
N ALA A 232 -15.74 -6.78 -0.34
CA ALA A 232 -15.18 -5.44 -0.52
C ALA A 232 -16.01 -4.64 -1.52
N THR A 233 -16.07 -3.32 -1.32
CA THR A 233 -16.53 -2.33 -2.29
C THR A 233 -15.49 -1.24 -2.37
N CYS A 234 -14.79 -1.15 -3.51
CA CYS A 234 -13.71 -0.19 -3.70
C CYS A 234 -14.20 1.06 -4.43
N VAL A 235 -14.05 2.22 -3.79
CA VAL A 235 -14.58 3.49 -4.27
C VAL A 235 -13.46 4.50 -4.42
N GLN A 236 -13.32 5.10 -5.61
CA GLN A 236 -12.44 6.23 -5.84
C GLN A 236 -13.12 7.51 -5.37
N VAL A 237 -12.41 8.32 -4.58
CA VAL A 237 -12.90 9.58 -4.04
C VAL A 237 -12.06 10.78 -4.48
N PRO A 238 -12.61 12.03 -4.47
CA PRO A 238 -11.90 13.22 -4.93
C PRO A 238 -10.95 13.76 -3.84
N VAL A 239 -10.10 12.88 -3.33
CA VAL A 239 -9.05 13.16 -2.33
C VAL A 239 -7.71 12.93 -3.01
N PHE A 240 -6.73 13.82 -2.78
CA PHE A 240 -5.41 13.69 -3.43
C PHE A 240 -4.57 12.57 -2.81
N VAL A 241 -4.45 12.54 -1.49
CA VAL A 241 -3.65 11.58 -0.72
C VAL A 241 -4.41 11.21 0.54
N GLY A 242 -4.27 9.97 0.95
CA GLY A 242 -4.89 9.38 2.14
C GLY A 242 -6.15 8.58 1.79
N ASP A 243 -6.07 7.28 2.08
CA ASP A 243 -7.19 6.35 1.93
C ASP A 243 -7.95 6.22 3.25
N ALA A 244 -9.21 5.87 3.14
CA ALA A 244 -10.04 5.54 4.29
C ALA A 244 -10.86 4.28 4.03
N GLU A 245 -11.22 3.58 5.12
CA GLU A 245 -12.00 2.36 5.05
C GLU A 245 -13.08 2.33 6.13
N SER A 246 -14.30 2.00 5.73
CA SER A 246 -15.37 1.62 6.65
C SER A 246 -15.40 0.11 6.76
N VAL A 247 -15.04 -0.40 7.92
CA VAL A 247 -14.84 -1.83 8.16
C VAL A 247 -15.86 -2.35 9.16
N ASN A 248 -16.59 -3.40 8.78
CA ASN A 248 -17.44 -4.19 9.66
C ASN A 248 -16.84 -5.59 9.79
N VAL A 249 -16.58 -6.00 11.03
CA VAL A 249 -15.92 -7.28 11.35
C VAL A 249 -16.83 -8.11 12.23
N GLU A 250 -17.03 -9.39 11.87
CA GLU A 250 -17.73 -10.39 12.68
C GLU A 250 -16.71 -11.43 13.16
N PHE A 251 -16.73 -11.74 14.44
CA PHE A 251 -15.81 -12.67 15.10
C PHE A 251 -16.46 -14.00 15.46
N GLU A 252 -15.65 -15.02 15.74
CA GLU A 252 -16.12 -16.28 16.33
C GLU A 252 -16.51 -16.08 17.79
N ASP A 253 -15.70 -15.34 18.55
CA ASP A 253 -15.93 -15.03 19.96
C ASP A 253 -16.26 -13.55 20.16
N PHE A 254 -16.93 -13.23 21.26
CA PHE A 254 -17.23 -11.85 21.61
C PHE A 254 -15.96 -11.07 21.91
N LEU A 255 -15.86 -9.89 21.32
CA LEU A 255 -14.82 -8.90 21.56
C LEU A 255 -15.49 -7.56 21.90
N ASP A 256 -15.27 -7.10 23.13
CA ASP A 256 -15.75 -5.80 23.58
C ASP A 256 -15.03 -4.65 22.87
N GLU A 257 -15.74 -3.53 22.63
CA GLU A 257 -15.17 -2.39 21.94
C GLU A 257 -14.02 -1.70 22.69
N ASP A 258 -14.03 -1.72 24.03
CA ASP A 258 -12.95 -1.16 24.84
C ASP A 258 -11.73 -2.09 24.83
N GLU A 259 -11.94 -3.41 24.91
CA GLU A 259 -10.89 -4.41 24.74
C GLU A 259 -10.25 -4.30 23.32
N ALA A 260 -11.06 -4.16 22.28
CA ALA A 260 -10.57 -3.97 20.91
C ALA A 260 -9.73 -2.69 20.77
N ARG A 261 -10.17 -1.60 21.42
CA ARG A 261 -9.47 -0.32 21.43
C ARG A 261 -8.11 -0.42 22.12
N ASP A 262 -8.01 -1.16 23.22
CA ASP A 262 -6.76 -1.36 23.95
C ASP A 262 -5.79 -2.27 23.17
N ILE A 263 -6.28 -3.34 22.56
CA ILE A 263 -5.49 -4.19 21.65
C ILE A 263 -4.88 -3.38 20.51
N LEU A 264 -5.69 -2.54 19.85
CA LEU A 264 -5.23 -1.72 18.73
C LEU A 264 -4.22 -0.65 19.15
N ARG A 265 -4.30 -0.10 20.37
CA ARG A 265 -3.33 0.86 20.90
C ARG A 265 -1.95 0.26 21.12
N GLU A 266 -1.88 -1.02 21.45
CA GLU A 266 -0.63 -1.74 21.68
C GLU A 266 -0.04 -2.34 20.39
N ALA A 267 -0.82 -2.40 19.31
CA ALA A 267 -0.42 -3.02 18.06
C ALA A 267 0.58 -2.14 17.28
N PRO A 268 1.61 -2.74 16.67
CA PRO A 268 2.60 -2.01 15.90
C PRO A 268 1.97 -1.34 14.67
N GLY A 269 2.39 -0.11 14.38
CA GLY A 269 1.95 0.63 13.19
C GLY A 269 0.54 1.23 13.29
N ILE A 270 -0.14 1.11 14.43
CA ILE A 270 -1.49 1.61 14.66
C ILE A 270 -1.49 2.79 15.64
N LEU A 271 -2.27 3.83 15.33
CA LEU A 271 -2.62 4.90 16.25
C LEU A 271 -4.15 4.97 16.39
N VAL A 272 -4.64 4.83 17.62
CA VAL A 272 -6.07 4.91 17.94
C VAL A 272 -6.41 6.34 18.37
N ILE A 273 -7.21 7.03 17.54
CA ILE A 273 -7.80 8.34 17.85
C ILE A 273 -9.31 8.18 17.76
N ASP A 274 -9.93 7.82 18.88
CA ASP A 274 -11.33 7.44 18.97
C ASP A 274 -12.01 8.12 20.18
N LYS A 275 -12.39 9.37 20.00
CA LYS A 275 -13.13 10.13 20.98
C LYS A 275 -14.60 10.25 20.55
N ARG A 276 -15.52 10.12 21.50
CA ARG A 276 -16.98 10.25 21.25
C ARG A 276 -17.41 11.70 21.34
N GLU A 277 -16.77 12.57 20.55
CA GLU A 277 -17.04 14.01 20.44
C GLU A 277 -16.93 14.45 18.99
N ASP A 278 -17.40 15.65 18.68
CA ASP A 278 -17.33 16.21 17.33
C ASP A 278 -15.87 16.35 16.90
N GLY A 279 -15.52 15.78 15.74
CA GLY A 279 -14.14 15.76 15.24
C GLY A 279 -13.19 14.79 15.98
N GLY A 280 -13.68 13.93 16.84
CA GLY A 280 -12.87 12.96 17.62
C GLY A 280 -12.38 11.74 16.84
N TYR A 281 -12.12 11.89 15.53
CA TYR A 281 -11.68 10.86 14.59
C TYR A 281 -10.67 11.44 13.59
N VAL A 282 -9.99 10.59 12.83
CA VAL A 282 -9.04 11.01 11.80
C VAL A 282 -9.67 10.90 10.41
N THR A 283 -9.37 11.86 9.56
CA THR A 283 -9.77 11.86 8.14
C THR A 283 -8.52 11.74 7.23
N PRO A 284 -8.67 11.43 5.94
CA PRO A 284 -7.53 11.28 5.05
C PRO A 284 -6.54 12.46 5.03
N VAL A 285 -7.05 13.70 5.10
CA VAL A 285 -6.19 14.90 5.07
C VAL A 285 -5.21 14.96 6.24
N GLU A 286 -5.62 14.47 7.41
CA GLU A 286 -4.80 14.49 8.63
C GLU A 286 -3.78 13.35 8.68
N SER A 287 -3.97 12.28 7.89
CA SER A 287 -3.04 11.16 7.84
C SER A 287 -1.83 11.41 6.91
N VAL A 288 -1.92 12.43 6.05
CA VAL A 288 -0.87 12.71 5.06
C VAL A 288 0.48 12.99 5.73
N GLY A 289 1.50 12.25 5.32
CA GLY A 289 2.86 12.38 5.84
C GLY A 289 3.12 11.52 7.09
N ASP A 290 2.14 10.82 7.65
CA ASP A 290 2.34 9.93 8.79
C ASP A 290 2.64 8.49 8.33
N PHE A 291 3.30 7.72 9.18
CA PHE A 291 3.59 6.29 8.97
C PHE A 291 2.52 5.36 9.55
N ALA A 292 1.66 5.89 10.39
CA ALA A 292 0.68 5.08 11.10
C ALA A 292 -0.59 4.81 10.29
N THR A 293 -1.22 3.70 10.59
CA THR A 293 -2.62 3.44 10.28
C THR A 293 -3.47 3.91 11.45
N PHE A 294 -4.32 4.88 11.21
CA PHE A 294 -5.22 5.45 12.24
C PHE A 294 -6.51 4.65 12.33
N VAL A 295 -6.93 4.37 13.55
CA VAL A 295 -8.22 3.72 13.81
C VAL A 295 -9.09 4.61 14.68
N SER A 296 -10.32 4.81 14.24
CA SER A 296 -11.32 5.62 14.88
C SER A 296 -12.69 4.93 14.83
N ARG A 297 -13.69 5.51 15.51
CA ARG A 297 -15.09 5.09 15.42
C ARG A 297 -15.30 3.60 15.77
N ILE A 298 -14.51 3.09 16.72
CA ILE A 298 -14.62 1.72 17.23
C ILE A 298 -15.91 1.60 18.04
N ARG A 299 -16.81 0.70 17.61
CA ARG A 299 -18.12 0.51 18.25
C ARG A 299 -18.68 -0.86 17.95
N GLN A 300 -19.49 -1.39 18.86
CA GLN A 300 -20.23 -2.64 18.64
C GLN A 300 -21.17 -2.51 17.43
N ASP A 301 -21.34 -3.61 16.70
CA ASP A 301 -22.40 -3.77 15.70
C ASP A 301 -23.59 -4.47 16.35
N PRO A 302 -24.72 -3.77 16.61
CA PRO A 302 -25.88 -4.38 17.27
C PRO A 302 -26.67 -5.33 16.35
N THR A 303 -26.28 -5.47 15.10
CA THR A 303 -27.01 -6.29 14.12
C THR A 303 -26.49 -7.74 14.03
N VAL A 304 -25.33 -8.01 14.64
CA VAL A 304 -24.73 -9.34 14.75
C VAL A 304 -24.26 -9.60 16.19
N GLU A 305 -24.12 -10.87 16.56
CA GLU A 305 -23.80 -11.25 17.94
C GLU A 305 -22.40 -10.79 18.38
N ASN A 306 -21.39 -10.94 17.50
CA ASN A 306 -19.99 -10.66 17.80
C ASN A 306 -19.39 -9.76 16.72
N GLY A 307 -19.83 -8.51 16.63
CA GLY A 307 -19.39 -7.63 15.56
C GLY A 307 -18.90 -6.26 16.02
N LEU A 308 -17.92 -5.73 15.30
CA LEU A 308 -17.40 -4.37 15.45
C LEU A 308 -17.48 -3.59 14.14
N ASN A 309 -17.68 -2.29 14.26
CA ASN A 309 -17.50 -1.33 13.19
C ASN A 309 -16.30 -0.45 13.50
N LEU A 310 -15.45 -0.24 12.48
CA LEU A 310 -14.21 0.55 12.57
C LEU A 310 -14.17 1.57 11.44
N TRP A 311 -13.44 2.65 11.66
CA TRP A 311 -13.00 3.59 10.64
C TRP A 311 -11.49 3.62 10.61
N VAL A 312 -10.90 3.26 9.49
CA VAL A 312 -9.46 3.14 9.28
C VAL A 312 -9.02 4.21 8.30
N VAL A 313 -7.90 4.86 8.54
CA VAL A 313 -7.33 5.90 7.66
C VAL A 313 -5.82 5.77 7.63
N SER A 314 -5.21 5.96 6.47
CA SER A 314 -3.76 5.92 6.34
C SER A 314 -3.28 6.78 5.16
N ASP A 315 -2.01 7.18 5.18
CA ASP A 315 -1.36 7.71 3.98
C ASP A 315 -1.06 6.56 3.01
N ASN A 316 -1.82 6.49 1.92
CA ASN A 316 -1.75 5.42 0.93
C ASN A 316 -0.41 5.35 0.19
N LEU A 317 0.32 6.46 0.07
CA LEU A 317 1.66 6.48 -0.52
C LEU A 317 2.72 6.00 0.46
N ARG A 318 2.54 6.27 1.77
CA ARG A 318 3.44 5.84 2.84
C ARG A 318 3.12 4.42 3.27
N LYS A 319 2.23 4.23 4.25
CA LYS A 319 1.93 2.89 4.80
C LYS A 319 1.38 1.95 3.74
N GLY A 320 0.52 2.42 2.87
CA GLY A 320 -0.06 1.59 1.82
C GLY A 320 0.94 1.03 0.80
N ALA A 321 2.09 1.70 0.58
CA ALA A 321 3.02 1.29 -0.47
C ALA A 321 4.50 1.42 -0.07
N ALA A 322 5.02 2.66 0.01
CA ALA A 322 6.46 2.90 0.13
C ALA A 322 7.04 2.44 1.47
N LEU A 323 6.36 2.73 2.58
CA LEU A 323 6.82 2.30 3.91
C LEU A 323 6.81 0.79 4.04
N ASN A 324 5.74 0.13 3.55
CA ASN A 324 5.67 -1.33 3.58
C ASN A 324 6.86 -1.97 2.86
N ALA A 325 7.22 -1.45 1.69
CA ALA A 325 8.38 -1.95 0.92
C ALA A 325 9.72 -1.67 1.63
N VAL A 326 9.88 -0.50 2.25
CA VAL A 326 11.10 -0.16 3.03
C VAL A 326 11.21 -1.00 4.29
N GLN A 327 10.12 -1.22 5.03
CA GLN A 327 10.11 -2.11 6.20
C GLN A 327 10.46 -3.56 5.84
N ILE A 328 9.98 -4.06 4.69
CA ILE A 328 10.40 -5.37 4.17
C ILE A 328 11.90 -5.37 3.92
N ALA A 329 12.46 -4.32 3.30
CA ALA A 329 13.89 -4.20 3.05
C ALA A 329 14.71 -4.15 4.35
N GLU A 330 14.22 -3.47 5.39
CA GLU A 330 14.86 -3.42 6.72
C GLU A 330 14.94 -4.80 7.36
N ILE A 331 13.83 -5.56 7.37
CA ILE A 331 13.81 -6.92 7.92
C ILE A 331 14.70 -7.85 7.09
N LEU A 332 14.57 -7.81 5.76
CA LEU A 332 15.40 -8.60 4.86
C LEU A 332 16.90 -8.33 5.09
N GLY A 333 17.29 -7.07 5.19
CA GLY A 333 18.66 -6.67 5.48
C GLY A 333 19.14 -7.16 6.83
N ARG A 334 18.36 -6.95 7.88
CA ARG A 334 18.72 -7.30 9.25
C ARG A 334 18.80 -8.81 9.47
N ASP A 335 17.84 -9.58 8.96
CA ASP A 335 17.63 -10.95 9.38
C ASP A 335 18.09 -11.98 8.32
N GLU A 336 18.08 -11.62 7.04
CA GLU A 336 18.33 -12.56 5.94
C GLU A 336 19.63 -12.28 5.15
N LEU A 337 19.99 -11.00 4.94
CA LEU A 337 21.13 -10.58 4.14
C LEU A 337 22.32 -10.13 5.00
N ARG A 338 22.34 -10.44 6.29
CA ARG A 338 23.43 -10.00 7.18
C ARG A 338 24.79 -10.19 6.51
N LYS A 339 25.43 -9.07 6.21
CA LYS A 339 26.84 -9.03 5.91
C LYS A 339 27.57 -9.06 7.25
N GLY A 340 28.20 -10.22 7.52
CA GLY A 340 29.02 -10.46 8.71
C GLY A 340 30.18 -9.47 8.87
#